data_8c1c0733f1754dbf2b99375a938d5987
#
_entry.id   8c1c0733f1754dbf2b99375a938d5987
#
_cell.length_a   1.000
_cell.length_b   1.000
_cell.length_c   1.000
_cell.angle_alpha   90.00
_cell.angle_beta   90.00
_cell.angle_gamma   90.00
#
_symmetry.space_group_name_H-M   'P 1'
#
loop_
_entity.id
_entity.type
_entity.pdbx_description
1 polymer ?
#
loop_
_entity_poly.entity_id
_entity_poly.type
_entity_poly.pdbx_seq_one_letter_code
_entity_poly.pdbx_strand_id
1 'polypeptide(L)'
;DTENLNSLAVFFSELGANPMTAKIRNSRLSGLSDNEQLVVNEFLGLDLPVAVTQILIEGVLGDTQDVLLENTEAVVKYSYSVAGTVGLLMARVLGTRERNAYFHAIDLGIAMQLTNICRDVLEDATMGRRYIPIEYDCQKILRVSDGGKRAVSCVIESLLKLADSYYESGLKGIAYLPRRSRPAVFLMTILYREIG
;
A
#
# COMPACT_ATOMS: atom_id res chain seq x y z
N ASP A 1 -11.24 -5.29 11.01
CA ASP A 1 -11.96 -4.71 12.13
C ASP A 1 -11.29 -3.37 12.49
N THR A 2 -12.03 -2.26 12.36
CA THR A 2 -11.51 -0.89 12.50
C THR A 2 -10.99 -0.64 13.93
N GLU A 3 -11.58 -1.28 14.94
CA GLU A 3 -11.19 -1.15 16.35
C GLU A 3 -9.76 -1.70 16.57
N ASN A 4 -9.46 -2.87 16.03
CA ASN A 4 -8.13 -3.47 16.11
C ASN A 4 -7.07 -2.64 15.38
N LEU A 5 -7.42 -2.06 14.22
CA LEU A 5 -6.52 -1.16 13.50
C LEU A 5 -6.21 0.11 14.30
N ASN A 6 -7.21 0.69 14.96
CA ASN A 6 -7.02 1.86 15.82
C ASN A 6 -6.10 1.55 17.01
N SER A 7 -6.27 0.40 17.65
CA SER A 7 -5.41 -0.04 18.76
C SER A 7 -3.95 -0.19 18.32
N LEU A 8 -3.72 -0.81 17.17
CA LEU A 8 -2.38 -0.93 16.57
C LEU A 8 -1.80 0.43 16.16
N ALA A 9 -2.61 1.33 15.59
CA ALA A 9 -2.17 2.68 15.23
C ALA A 9 -1.67 3.46 16.45
N VAL A 10 -2.39 3.42 17.57
CA VAL A 10 -1.98 4.05 18.83
C VAL A 10 -0.68 3.42 19.33
N PHE A 11 -0.57 2.09 19.36
CA PHE A 11 0.63 1.40 19.81
C PHE A 11 1.87 1.78 18.98
N PHE A 12 1.78 1.74 17.65
CA PHE A 12 2.91 2.07 16.78
C PHE A 12 3.25 3.57 16.80
N SER A 13 2.25 4.46 16.98
CA SER A 13 2.48 5.90 17.16
C SER A 13 3.30 6.18 18.42
N GLU A 14 2.97 5.57 19.53
CA GLU A 14 3.70 5.71 20.80
C GLU A 14 5.11 5.09 20.71
N LEU A 15 5.26 3.95 20.03
CA LEU A 15 6.55 3.30 19.80
C LEU A 15 7.48 4.17 18.94
N GLY A 16 6.94 4.90 17.95
CA GLY A 16 7.68 5.80 17.08
C GLY A 16 8.10 7.11 17.76
N ALA A 17 7.26 7.60 18.68
CA ALA A 17 7.52 8.86 19.38
C ALA A 17 8.64 8.78 20.45
N ASN A 18 8.80 7.61 21.09
CA ASN A 18 9.82 7.40 22.12
C ASN A 18 10.38 5.97 22.07
N PRO A 19 11.71 5.77 22.15
CA PRO A 19 12.28 4.44 22.33
C PRO A 19 11.84 3.89 23.69
N MET A 20 10.81 3.04 23.67
CA MET A 20 10.25 2.45 24.88
C MET A 20 11.25 1.52 25.56
N THR A 21 11.40 1.66 26.88
CA THR A 21 12.07 0.62 27.66
C THR A 21 11.27 -0.68 27.55
N ALA A 22 11.96 -1.84 27.67
CA ALA A 22 11.29 -3.15 27.60
C ALA A 22 10.09 -3.29 28.56
N LYS A 23 10.15 -2.63 29.72
CA LYS A 23 9.08 -2.63 30.73
C LYS A 23 7.84 -1.88 30.25
N ILE A 24 8.01 -0.69 29.64
CA ILE A 24 6.90 0.12 29.10
C ILE A 24 6.27 -0.61 27.92
N ARG A 25 7.09 -1.17 27.02
CA ARG A 25 6.64 -1.97 25.89
C ARG A 25 5.75 -3.14 26.33
N ASN A 26 6.21 -3.93 27.31
CA ASN A 26 5.45 -5.08 27.80
C ASN A 26 4.13 -4.67 28.48
N SER A 27 4.10 -3.56 29.23
CA SER A 27 2.88 -3.03 29.81
C SER A 27 1.87 -2.58 28.77
N ARG A 28 2.33 -2.00 27.64
CA ARG A 28 1.45 -1.57 26.53
C ARG A 28 0.95 -2.76 25.71
N LEU A 29 1.80 -3.77 25.49
CA LEU A 29 1.40 -5.01 24.82
C LEU A 29 0.26 -5.70 25.56
N SER A 30 0.26 -5.71 26.90
CA SER A 30 -0.81 -6.35 27.70
C SER A 30 -2.19 -5.69 27.55
N GLY A 31 -2.26 -4.49 26.97
CA GLY A 31 -3.52 -3.81 26.63
C GLY A 31 -4.08 -4.19 25.24
N LEU A 32 -3.33 -4.94 24.44
CA LEU A 32 -3.74 -5.43 23.13
C LEU A 32 -4.36 -6.83 23.22
N SER A 33 -5.22 -7.18 22.27
CA SER A 33 -5.71 -8.55 22.13
C SER A 33 -4.59 -9.54 21.81
N ASP A 34 -4.79 -10.83 22.02
CA ASP A 34 -3.77 -11.88 21.77
C ASP A 34 -3.28 -11.85 20.31
N ASN A 35 -4.17 -11.62 19.34
CA ASN A 35 -3.82 -11.53 17.93
C ASN A 35 -2.97 -10.28 17.63
N GLU A 36 -3.31 -9.13 18.21
CA GLU A 36 -2.53 -7.91 18.06
C GLU A 36 -1.15 -8.04 18.71
N GLN A 37 -1.06 -8.66 19.87
CA GLN A 37 0.21 -8.97 20.53
C GLN A 37 1.10 -9.87 19.66
N LEU A 38 0.52 -10.89 19.02
CA LEU A 38 1.24 -11.77 18.10
C LEU A 38 1.82 -10.97 16.94
N VAL A 39 0.99 -10.16 16.27
CA VAL A 39 1.43 -9.31 15.14
C VAL A 39 2.56 -8.37 15.54
N VAL A 40 2.42 -7.68 16.67
CA VAL A 40 3.45 -6.75 17.15
C VAL A 40 4.74 -7.46 17.51
N ASN A 41 4.67 -8.64 18.16
CA ASN A 41 5.87 -9.40 18.52
C ASN A 41 6.62 -9.89 17.29
N GLU A 42 5.93 -10.42 16.26
CA GLU A 42 6.53 -10.80 14.98
C GLU A 42 7.17 -9.59 14.29
N PHE A 43 6.45 -8.46 14.26
CA PHE A 43 6.94 -7.21 13.69
C PHE A 43 8.24 -6.75 14.35
N LEU A 44 8.30 -6.74 15.68
CA LEU A 44 9.50 -6.36 16.43
C LEU A 44 10.63 -7.37 16.26
N GLY A 45 10.32 -8.67 16.15
CA GLY A 45 11.28 -9.72 15.90
C GLY A 45 11.98 -9.62 14.54
N LEU A 46 11.28 -9.05 13.54
CA LEU A 46 11.80 -8.85 12.18
C LEU A 46 12.54 -7.50 12.01
N ASP A 47 12.65 -6.68 13.05
CA ASP A 47 13.26 -5.33 13.00
C ASP A 47 12.70 -4.46 11.86
N LEU A 48 11.37 -4.45 11.74
CA LEU A 48 10.68 -3.66 10.72
C LEU A 48 10.59 -2.19 11.12
N PRO A 49 10.64 -1.24 10.15
CA PRO A 49 10.64 0.19 10.47
C PRO A 49 9.28 0.64 10.99
N VAL A 50 9.21 1.08 12.24
CA VAL A 50 7.99 1.55 12.91
C VAL A 50 7.30 2.66 12.10
N ALA A 51 8.05 3.66 11.64
CA ALA A 51 7.50 4.78 10.87
C ALA A 51 6.80 4.33 9.57
N VAL A 52 7.32 3.31 8.90
CA VAL A 52 6.71 2.75 7.68
C VAL A 52 5.40 2.04 8.01
N THR A 53 5.36 1.32 9.13
CA THR A 53 4.15 0.64 9.59
C THR A 53 3.06 1.62 10.01
N GLN A 54 3.44 2.74 10.64
CA GLN A 54 2.50 3.81 10.96
C GLN A 54 1.82 4.35 9.69
N ILE A 55 2.62 4.68 8.65
CA ILE A 55 2.09 5.16 7.37
C ILE A 55 1.13 4.14 6.75
N LEU A 56 1.45 2.84 6.82
CA LEU A 56 0.57 1.79 6.32
C LEU A 56 -0.76 1.75 7.08
N ILE A 57 -0.71 1.75 8.40
CA ILE A 57 -1.91 1.68 9.24
C ILE A 57 -2.79 2.93 9.01
N GLU A 58 -2.20 4.12 8.96
CA GLU A 58 -2.91 5.37 8.67
C GLU A 58 -3.55 5.34 7.27
N GLY A 59 -2.85 4.80 6.27
CA GLY A 59 -3.38 4.65 4.91
C GLY A 59 -4.60 3.71 4.87
N VAL A 60 -4.52 2.56 5.54
CA VAL A 60 -5.63 1.59 5.61
C VAL A 60 -6.80 2.13 6.46
N LEU A 61 -6.53 2.87 7.52
CA LEU A 61 -7.58 3.56 8.29
C LEU A 61 -8.29 4.63 7.45
N GLY A 62 -7.56 5.32 6.56
CA GLY A 62 -8.15 6.27 5.62
C GLY A 62 -9.21 5.64 4.72
N ASP A 63 -9.08 4.36 4.35
CA ASP A 63 -10.04 3.63 3.53
C ASP A 63 -11.37 3.31 4.24
N THR A 64 -11.45 3.53 5.55
CA THR A 64 -12.71 3.37 6.29
C THR A 64 -13.65 4.58 6.15
N GLN A 65 -13.19 5.65 5.50
CA GLN A 65 -13.93 6.87 5.21
C GLN A 65 -14.18 7.02 3.70
N ASP A 66 -14.97 8.02 3.32
CA ASP A 66 -15.14 8.36 1.91
C ASP A 66 -13.81 8.82 1.30
N VAL A 67 -13.34 8.13 0.28
CA VAL A 67 -12.09 8.45 -0.40
C VAL A 67 -12.39 9.13 -1.73
N LEU A 68 -11.89 10.36 -1.91
CA LEU A 68 -12.01 11.15 -3.14
C LEU A 68 -10.64 11.74 -3.48
N LEU A 69 -9.84 11.06 -4.30
CA LEU A 69 -8.53 11.54 -4.71
C LEU A 69 -8.65 12.50 -5.90
N GLU A 70 -8.11 13.70 -5.77
CA GLU A 70 -8.33 14.80 -6.72
C GLU A 70 -7.31 14.86 -7.85
N ASN A 71 -6.08 14.37 -7.63
CA ASN A 71 -4.99 14.47 -8.58
C ASN A 71 -4.07 13.25 -8.54
N THR A 72 -3.23 13.10 -9.54
CA THR A 72 -2.28 11.98 -9.67
C THR A 72 -1.29 11.90 -8.50
N GLU A 73 -0.86 13.03 -7.94
CA GLU A 73 0.03 13.05 -6.79
C GLU A 73 -0.65 12.42 -5.55
N ALA A 74 -1.92 12.75 -5.31
CA ALA A 74 -2.71 12.14 -4.24
C ALA A 74 -2.86 10.62 -4.45
N VAL A 75 -3.08 10.17 -5.70
CA VAL A 75 -3.15 8.73 -6.03
C VAL A 75 -1.82 8.03 -5.75
N VAL A 76 -0.69 8.61 -6.15
CA VAL A 76 0.63 8.03 -5.88
C VAL A 76 0.93 8.01 -4.38
N LYS A 77 0.62 9.10 -3.67
CA LYS A 77 0.80 9.17 -2.21
C LYS A 77 -0.02 8.11 -1.49
N TYR A 78 -1.28 7.94 -1.86
CA TYR A 78 -2.13 6.88 -1.36
C TYR A 78 -1.55 5.50 -1.67
N SER A 79 -1.17 5.23 -2.94
CA SER A 79 -0.57 3.97 -3.35
C SER A 79 0.73 3.66 -2.59
N TYR A 80 1.53 4.69 -2.29
CA TYR A 80 2.69 4.54 -1.42
C TYR A 80 2.29 4.12 -0.01
N SER A 81 1.29 4.78 0.60
CA SER A 81 0.91 4.50 2.00
C SER A 81 0.37 3.09 2.20
N VAL A 82 -0.44 2.55 1.26
CA VAL A 82 -1.10 1.24 1.43
C VAL A 82 -0.36 0.07 0.76
N ALA A 83 0.54 0.33 -0.18
CA ALA A 83 1.22 -0.74 -0.93
C ALA A 83 2.73 -0.52 -1.10
N GLY A 84 3.22 0.70 -1.31
CA GLY A 84 4.66 0.99 -1.33
C GLY A 84 5.32 0.63 0.00
N THR A 85 4.68 0.97 1.12
CA THR A 85 5.09 0.57 2.48
C THR A 85 5.15 -0.96 2.62
N VAL A 86 4.14 -1.67 2.10
CA VAL A 86 4.12 -3.15 2.09
C VAL A 86 5.30 -3.69 1.28
N GLY A 87 5.60 -3.12 0.12
CA GLY A 87 6.75 -3.49 -0.70
C GLY A 87 8.06 -3.41 0.09
N LEU A 88 8.29 -2.30 0.82
CA LEU A 88 9.46 -2.11 1.68
C LEU A 88 9.50 -3.15 2.81
N LEU A 89 8.40 -3.35 3.52
CA LEU A 89 8.31 -4.32 4.61
C LEU A 89 8.59 -5.74 4.11
N MET A 90 8.01 -6.13 2.97
CA MET A 90 8.24 -7.43 2.34
C MET A 90 9.69 -7.63 1.91
N ALA A 91 10.36 -6.61 1.36
CA ALA A 91 11.76 -6.70 1.00
C ALA A 91 12.63 -7.03 2.23
N ARG A 92 12.31 -6.45 3.39
CA ARG A 92 12.99 -6.76 4.67
C ARG A 92 12.70 -8.19 5.16
N VAL A 93 11.43 -8.59 5.15
CA VAL A 93 11.01 -9.96 5.51
C VAL A 93 11.69 -11.00 4.63
N LEU A 94 11.86 -10.72 3.35
CA LEU A 94 12.61 -11.59 2.43
C LEU A 94 14.12 -11.61 2.67
N GLY A 95 14.63 -10.77 3.57
CA GLY A 95 16.03 -10.75 4.00
C GLY A 95 16.93 -9.81 3.21
N THR A 96 16.37 -8.88 2.44
CA THR A 96 17.12 -7.85 1.74
C THR A 96 17.48 -6.72 2.71
N ARG A 97 18.77 -6.28 2.68
CA ARG A 97 19.28 -5.19 3.54
C ARG A 97 19.83 -4.01 2.74
N GLU A 98 19.84 -4.08 1.44
CA GLU A 98 20.36 -3.02 0.56
C GLU A 98 19.34 -1.90 0.38
N ARG A 99 19.75 -0.66 0.61
CA ARG A 99 18.86 0.51 0.50
C ARG A 99 18.24 0.65 -0.89
N ASN A 100 19.00 0.38 -1.94
CA ASN A 100 18.50 0.48 -3.31
C ASN A 100 17.35 -0.51 -3.57
N ALA A 101 17.39 -1.69 -2.95
CA ALA A 101 16.30 -2.66 -3.06
C ALA A 101 14.98 -2.11 -2.50
N TYR A 102 15.04 -1.29 -1.44
CA TYR A 102 13.84 -0.73 -0.83
C TYR A 102 13.12 0.26 -1.75
N PHE A 103 13.85 1.09 -2.48
CA PHE A 103 13.22 2.00 -3.47
C PHE A 103 12.48 1.22 -4.55
N HIS A 104 13.10 0.20 -5.11
CA HIS A 104 12.48 -0.66 -6.11
C HIS A 104 11.29 -1.48 -5.57
N ALA A 105 11.35 -1.90 -4.30
CA ALA A 105 10.26 -2.61 -3.66
C ALA A 105 9.05 -1.68 -3.39
N ILE A 106 9.31 -0.43 -3.01
CA ILE A 106 8.29 0.61 -2.89
C ILE A 106 7.63 0.86 -4.25
N ASP A 107 8.44 1.05 -5.30
CA ASP A 107 7.95 1.27 -6.65
C ASP A 107 7.06 0.11 -7.13
N LEU A 108 7.47 -1.13 -6.87
CA LEU A 108 6.67 -2.29 -7.21
C LEU A 108 5.31 -2.29 -6.49
N GLY A 109 5.30 -1.95 -5.20
CA GLY A 109 4.06 -1.80 -4.44
C GLY A 109 3.14 -0.73 -5.03
N ILE A 110 3.69 0.45 -5.35
CA ILE A 110 2.94 1.54 -5.99
C ILE A 110 2.36 1.08 -7.34
N ALA A 111 3.16 0.40 -8.18
CA ALA A 111 2.72 -0.10 -9.48
C ALA A 111 1.52 -1.05 -9.35
N MET A 112 1.61 -2.00 -8.42
CA MET A 112 0.52 -2.95 -8.17
C MET A 112 -0.75 -2.25 -7.68
N GLN A 113 -0.62 -1.23 -6.82
CA GLN A 113 -1.78 -0.49 -6.31
C GLN A 113 -2.42 0.39 -7.40
N LEU A 114 -1.62 1.03 -8.25
CA LEU A 114 -2.15 1.76 -9.41
C LEU A 114 -2.92 0.82 -10.35
N THR A 115 -2.44 -0.40 -10.56
CA THR A 115 -3.15 -1.42 -11.34
C THR A 115 -4.47 -1.82 -10.68
N ASN A 116 -4.50 -2.03 -9.35
CA ASN A 116 -5.73 -2.32 -8.62
C ASN A 116 -6.74 -1.17 -8.76
N ILE A 117 -6.32 0.07 -8.54
CA ILE A 117 -7.17 1.27 -8.71
C ILE A 117 -7.77 1.34 -10.11
N CYS A 118 -7.00 1.02 -11.15
CA CYS A 118 -7.49 1.03 -12.53
C CYS A 118 -8.47 -0.12 -12.83
N ARG A 119 -8.24 -1.29 -12.23
CA ARG A 119 -9.10 -2.47 -12.39
C ARG A 119 -10.44 -2.29 -11.69
N ASP A 120 -10.43 -1.72 -10.49
CA ASP A 120 -11.56 -1.79 -9.55
C ASP A 120 -12.43 -0.51 -9.54
N VAL A 121 -12.25 0.41 -10.51
CA VAL A 121 -12.94 1.72 -10.59
C VAL A 121 -14.45 1.64 -10.35
N LEU A 122 -15.14 0.67 -10.94
CA LEU A 122 -16.60 0.54 -10.80
C LEU A 122 -16.98 -0.08 -9.45
N GLU A 123 -16.21 -1.04 -8.96
CA GLU A 123 -16.43 -1.66 -7.65
C GLU A 123 -16.22 -0.63 -6.54
N ASP A 124 -15.13 0.11 -6.59
CA ASP A 124 -14.83 1.19 -5.64
C ASP A 124 -15.93 2.25 -5.63
N ALA A 125 -16.41 2.65 -6.80
CA ALA A 125 -17.51 3.62 -6.91
C ALA A 125 -18.82 3.12 -6.27
N THR A 126 -19.11 1.79 -6.31
CA THR A 126 -20.26 1.22 -5.60
C THR A 126 -20.13 1.32 -4.08
N MET A 127 -18.89 1.33 -3.57
CA MET A 127 -18.57 1.48 -2.15
C MET A 127 -18.41 2.95 -1.71
N GLY A 128 -18.69 3.91 -2.59
CA GLY A 128 -18.55 5.34 -2.30
C GLY A 128 -17.10 5.85 -2.37
N ARG A 129 -16.17 5.10 -2.96
CA ARG A 129 -14.74 5.42 -3.05
C ARG A 129 -14.35 5.78 -4.47
N ARG A 130 -13.57 6.84 -4.63
CA ARG A 130 -13.02 7.26 -5.92
C ARG A 130 -11.51 7.48 -5.78
N TYR A 131 -10.75 6.54 -6.26
CA TYR A 131 -9.28 6.63 -6.27
C TYR A 131 -8.74 7.22 -7.57
N ILE A 132 -9.48 7.22 -8.68
CA ILE A 132 -9.05 7.85 -9.93
C ILE A 132 -9.22 9.38 -9.86
N PRO A 133 -8.25 10.17 -10.36
CA PRO A 133 -8.29 11.64 -10.32
C PRO A 133 -9.15 12.21 -11.45
N ILE A 134 -10.47 12.19 -11.26
CA ILE A 134 -11.46 12.70 -12.20
C ILE A 134 -12.49 13.56 -11.47
N GLU A 135 -13.00 14.60 -12.11
CA GLU A 135 -14.07 15.48 -11.57
C GLU A 135 -15.47 14.83 -11.60
N TYR A 136 -15.56 13.54 -11.38
CA TYR A 136 -16.81 12.80 -11.30
C TYR A 136 -16.95 12.25 -9.88
N ASP A 137 -18.16 12.41 -9.30
CA ASP A 137 -18.49 11.66 -8.10
C ASP A 137 -18.76 10.17 -8.43
N CYS A 138 -18.84 9.34 -7.40
CA CYS A 138 -19.06 7.90 -7.56
C CYS A 138 -20.35 7.60 -8.33
N GLN A 139 -21.44 8.34 -8.08
CA GLN A 139 -22.71 8.14 -8.77
C GLN A 139 -22.60 8.47 -10.27
N LYS A 140 -21.85 9.50 -10.61
CA LYS A 140 -21.60 9.87 -12.00
C LYS A 140 -20.72 8.81 -12.69
N ILE A 141 -19.71 8.25 -12.02
CA ILE A 141 -18.89 7.15 -12.56
C ILE A 141 -19.78 5.95 -12.90
N LEU A 142 -20.70 5.57 -12.02
CA LEU A 142 -21.60 4.43 -12.22
C LEU A 142 -22.63 4.63 -13.35
N ARG A 143 -22.92 5.88 -13.72
CA ARG A 143 -23.97 6.24 -14.70
C ARG A 143 -23.44 6.97 -15.93
N VAL A 144 -22.13 6.94 -16.19
CA VAL A 144 -21.53 7.68 -17.30
C VAL A 144 -22.11 7.27 -18.65
N SER A 145 -22.40 8.27 -19.49
CA SER A 145 -22.63 8.11 -20.93
C SER A 145 -21.34 7.71 -21.65
N ASP A 146 -21.41 7.41 -22.94
CA ASP A 146 -20.23 7.02 -23.73
C ASP A 146 -19.12 8.08 -23.72
N GLY A 147 -19.46 9.36 -23.70
CA GLY A 147 -18.46 10.44 -23.53
C GLY A 147 -17.76 10.40 -22.17
N GLY A 148 -18.51 10.11 -21.10
CA GLY A 148 -17.96 9.95 -19.76
C GLY A 148 -17.09 8.70 -19.63
N LYS A 149 -17.45 7.59 -20.25
CA LYS A 149 -16.63 6.37 -20.30
C LYS A 149 -15.27 6.66 -20.93
N ARG A 150 -15.24 7.44 -22.03
CA ARG A 150 -13.99 7.84 -22.67
C ARG A 150 -13.10 8.68 -21.72
N ALA A 151 -13.69 9.61 -20.96
CA ALA A 151 -12.93 10.38 -19.99
C ALA A 151 -12.32 9.50 -18.89
N VAL A 152 -13.09 8.55 -18.34
CA VAL A 152 -12.59 7.55 -17.36
C VAL A 152 -11.48 6.72 -17.97
N SER A 153 -11.66 6.21 -19.20
CA SER A 153 -10.63 5.41 -19.89
C SER A 153 -9.34 6.18 -20.09
N CYS A 154 -9.39 7.47 -20.47
CA CYS A 154 -8.18 8.29 -20.61
C CYS A 154 -7.41 8.45 -19.29
N VAL A 155 -8.12 8.59 -18.16
CA VAL A 155 -7.49 8.66 -16.84
C VAL A 155 -6.85 7.32 -16.49
N ILE A 156 -7.56 6.21 -16.68
CA ILE A 156 -7.04 4.85 -16.47
C ILE A 156 -5.77 4.61 -17.31
N GLU A 157 -5.79 4.92 -18.61
CA GLU A 157 -4.61 4.78 -19.48
C GLU A 157 -3.41 5.60 -18.98
N SER A 158 -3.65 6.80 -18.45
CA SER A 158 -2.58 7.63 -17.90
C SER A 158 -1.99 7.04 -16.63
N LEU A 159 -2.83 6.49 -15.74
CA LEU A 159 -2.37 5.82 -14.52
C LEU A 159 -1.65 4.51 -14.82
N LEU A 160 -2.10 3.73 -15.81
CA LEU A 160 -1.44 2.49 -16.23
C LEU A 160 -0.07 2.77 -16.87
N LYS A 161 0.06 3.84 -17.66
CA LYS A 161 1.38 4.28 -18.17
C LYS A 161 2.33 4.68 -17.04
N LEU A 162 1.79 5.33 -16.01
CA LEU A 162 2.56 5.65 -14.80
C LEU A 162 2.95 4.37 -14.06
N ALA A 163 2.00 3.44 -13.85
CA ALA A 163 2.26 2.15 -13.23
C ALA A 163 3.37 1.36 -13.95
N ASP A 164 3.38 1.42 -15.28
CA ASP A 164 4.38 0.75 -16.10
C ASP A 164 5.81 1.23 -15.79
N SER A 165 6.01 2.54 -15.60
CA SER A 165 7.30 3.10 -15.18
C SER A 165 7.74 2.61 -13.80
N TYR A 166 6.81 2.43 -12.87
CA TYR A 166 7.05 1.86 -11.56
C TYR A 166 7.34 0.34 -11.61
N TYR A 167 6.67 -0.41 -12.50
CA TYR A 167 7.00 -1.82 -12.75
C TYR A 167 8.41 -1.99 -13.31
N GLU A 168 8.86 -1.12 -14.22
CA GLU A 168 10.24 -1.14 -14.74
C GLU A 168 11.27 -0.96 -13.61
N SER A 169 11.00 -0.06 -12.67
CA SER A 169 11.83 0.09 -11.48
C SER A 169 11.78 -1.16 -10.60
N GLY A 170 10.59 -1.68 -10.30
CA GLY A 170 10.39 -2.89 -9.51
C GLY A 170 11.14 -4.11 -10.05
N LEU A 171 11.10 -4.31 -11.37
CA LEU A 171 11.84 -5.39 -12.05
C LEU A 171 13.36 -5.30 -11.83
N LYS A 172 13.94 -4.10 -11.84
CA LYS A 172 15.36 -3.89 -11.52
C LYS A 172 15.68 -4.30 -10.08
N GLY A 173 14.71 -4.12 -9.17
CA GLY A 173 14.81 -4.47 -7.76
C GLY A 173 14.98 -5.97 -7.50
N ILE A 174 14.47 -6.83 -8.38
CA ILE A 174 14.54 -8.29 -8.24
C ILE A 174 15.99 -8.79 -8.09
N ALA A 175 16.95 -8.12 -8.72
CA ALA A 175 18.36 -8.48 -8.62
C ALA A 175 18.91 -8.39 -7.19
N TYR A 176 18.32 -7.58 -6.31
CA TYR A 176 18.73 -7.40 -4.92
C TYR A 176 18.10 -8.43 -3.97
N LEU A 177 17.06 -9.14 -4.40
CA LEU A 177 16.41 -10.16 -3.58
C LEU A 177 17.28 -11.42 -3.44
N PRO A 178 17.12 -12.21 -2.35
CA PRO A 178 17.70 -13.53 -2.25
C PRO A 178 17.28 -14.41 -3.44
N ARG A 179 18.21 -15.20 -3.97
CA ARG A 179 17.99 -16.00 -5.19
C ARG A 179 16.70 -16.84 -5.16
N ARG A 180 16.36 -17.38 -3.98
CA ARG A 180 15.16 -18.22 -3.78
C ARG A 180 13.84 -17.45 -3.96
N SER A 181 13.82 -16.15 -3.67
CA SER A 181 12.60 -15.34 -3.73
C SER A 181 12.37 -14.71 -5.12
N ARG A 182 13.43 -14.58 -5.94
CA ARG A 182 13.37 -13.90 -7.24
C ARG A 182 12.31 -14.46 -8.19
N PRO A 183 12.19 -15.80 -8.39
CA PRO A 183 11.21 -16.32 -9.34
C PRO A 183 9.76 -15.99 -8.94
N ALA A 184 9.43 -16.09 -7.65
CA ALA A 184 8.08 -15.79 -7.17
C ALA A 184 7.74 -14.32 -7.34
N VAL A 185 8.65 -13.40 -6.93
CA VAL A 185 8.44 -11.95 -7.09
C VAL A 185 8.38 -11.55 -8.55
N PHE A 186 9.25 -12.12 -9.41
CA PHE A 186 9.22 -11.88 -10.84
C PHE A 186 7.88 -12.31 -11.46
N LEU A 187 7.44 -13.53 -11.20
CA LEU A 187 6.18 -14.04 -11.74
C LEU A 187 4.98 -13.18 -11.29
N MET A 188 4.92 -12.84 -10.00
CA MET A 188 3.90 -11.95 -9.46
C MET A 188 3.93 -10.58 -10.17
N THR A 189 5.10 -10.00 -10.36
CA THR A 189 5.27 -8.70 -11.04
C THR A 189 4.72 -8.74 -12.47
N ILE A 190 5.09 -9.78 -13.24
CA ILE A 190 4.63 -9.92 -14.63
C ILE A 190 3.12 -10.14 -14.69
N LEU A 191 2.57 -11.02 -13.85
CA LEU A 191 1.12 -11.27 -13.82
C LEU A 191 0.31 -10.01 -13.48
N TYR A 192 0.76 -9.22 -12.50
CA TYR A 192 0.08 -7.97 -12.17
C TYR A 192 0.21 -6.91 -13.27
N ARG A 193 1.35 -6.81 -13.91
CA ARG A 193 1.55 -5.91 -15.06
C ARG A 193 0.63 -6.25 -16.22
N GLU A 194 0.41 -7.52 -16.50
CA GLU A 194 -0.50 -8.00 -17.55
C GLU A 194 -1.98 -7.71 -17.25
N ILE A 195 -2.38 -7.60 -15.99
CA ILE A 195 -3.75 -7.18 -15.60
C ILE A 195 -4.03 -5.75 -16.10
N GLY A 196 -3.05 -4.87 -16.00
CA GLY A 196 -3.15 -3.49 -16.48
C GLY A 196 -3.12 -3.38 -18.01
#